data_96fffb7525474e47c41bce2afe5fd870
#
_entry.id   96fffb7525474e47c41bce2afe5fd870
#
_cell.length_a   1.000
_cell.length_b   1.000
_cell.length_c   1.000
_cell.angle_alpha   90.00
_cell.angle_beta   90.00
_cell.angle_gamma   90.00
#
_symmetry.space_group_name_H-M   'P 1'
#
loop_
_entity.id
_entity.type
_entity.pdbx_description
1 polymer ?
#
loop_
_entity_poly.entity_id
_entity_poly.type
_entity_poly.pdbx_seq_one_letter_code
_entity_poly.pdbx_strand_id
1 'polypeptide(L)'
;MPADPRTEQLKRRLARFKRIIIWGHPIHSHTHSYVHEGFARAFRRLGAETLWTDDARALVNLDLAGTLFVTEGQVFPGLPQRQDCHYVLHNVNYDQYSEIADRVLALAVHDDSVRSRHAAGATIEKLDEYTFVERSPGAPVTLHQPWATDLLPDEFDFDVSLPEPWPRSKVGSWIRVRRTGPPRAVWVGTIGRGEYGNTEEIEPFRRACAAGGVRFLHRRSVDRARHIALIRRSLLAPAIVGRWQLEHAYLPCRIYKNISYGRLGMTNSPWIQGIFDSEILYRSDTEDLFWSAMSFARDRPMLLAQMKEVQARHTFVNRIERIVECLP
;
A
#
# COMPACT_ATOMS: atom_id res chain seq x y z
N MET A 1 26.64 -4.42 -9.73
CA MET A 1 26.78 -3.88 -8.37
C MET A 1 26.76 -5.04 -7.39
N PRO A 2 27.62 -5.08 -6.36
CA PRO A 2 27.51 -6.10 -5.33
C PRO A 2 26.11 -6.05 -4.70
N ALA A 3 25.58 -7.23 -4.38
CA ALA A 3 24.26 -7.31 -3.76
C ALA A 3 24.30 -6.60 -2.40
N ASP A 4 23.25 -5.85 -2.10
CA ASP A 4 23.09 -5.20 -0.80
C ASP A 4 23.11 -6.26 0.33
N PRO A 5 23.99 -6.12 1.34
CA PRO A 5 24.11 -7.09 2.44
C PRO A 5 22.78 -7.38 3.14
N ARG A 6 21.92 -6.39 3.27
CA ARG A 6 20.57 -6.50 3.86
C ARG A 6 19.67 -7.42 3.01
N THR A 7 19.69 -7.24 1.70
CA THR A 7 18.95 -8.11 0.76
C THR A 7 19.45 -9.55 0.84
N GLU A 8 20.75 -9.79 0.92
CA GLU A 8 21.31 -11.15 1.03
C GLU A 8 20.98 -11.80 2.38
N GLN A 9 20.93 -11.05 3.46
CA GLN A 9 20.47 -11.56 4.76
C GLN A 9 18.99 -11.97 4.69
N LEU A 10 18.15 -11.15 4.07
CA LEU A 10 16.73 -11.43 3.89
C LEU A 10 16.51 -12.69 3.05
N LYS A 11 17.24 -12.86 1.94
CA LYS A 11 17.21 -14.10 1.14
C LYS A 11 17.57 -15.34 1.96
N ARG A 12 18.62 -15.26 2.78
CA ARG A 12 19.01 -16.38 3.68
C ARG A 12 17.91 -16.73 4.67
N ARG A 13 17.24 -15.74 5.25
CA ARG A 13 16.11 -15.97 6.16
C ARG A 13 14.91 -16.60 5.45
N LEU A 14 14.64 -16.20 4.21
CA LEU A 14 13.57 -16.78 3.39
C LEU A 14 13.87 -18.21 2.93
N ALA A 15 15.14 -18.58 2.80
CA ALA A 15 15.55 -19.94 2.37
C ALA A 15 15.14 -21.04 3.36
N ARG A 16 14.68 -20.69 4.58
CA ARG A 16 14.07 -21.66 5.51
C ARG A 16 12.72 -22.20 5.02
N PHE A 17 12.05 -21.48 4.12
CA PHE A 17 10.79 -21.90 3.52
C PHE A 17 11.05 -22.56 2.18
N LYS A 18 10.49 -23.77 1.99
CA LYS A 18 10.58 -24.49 0.73
C LYS A 18 9.93 -23.71 -0.42
N ARG A 19 8.80 -23.06 -0.12
CA ARG A 19 8.08 -22.18 -1.05
C ARG A 19 7.22 -21.17 -0.32
N ILE A 20 6.79 -20.15 -1.07
CA ILE A 20 5.82 -19.15 -0.64
C ILE A 20 4.55 -19.34 -1.46
N ILE A 21 3.41 -19.41 -0.81
CA ILE A 21 2.10 -19.44 -1.47
C ILE A 21 1.31 -18.20 -1.10
N ILE A 22 1.09 -17.33 -2.09
CA ILE A 22 0.14 -16.23 -1.96
C ILE A 22 -1.23 -16.80 -2.30
N TRP A 23 -2.08 -16.93 -1.27
CA TRP A 23 -3.35 -17.60 -1.41
C TRP A 23 -4.48 -16.60 -1.61
N GLY A 24 -5.27 -16.79 -2.69
CA GLY A 24 -6.46 -16.01 -2.98
C GLY A 24 -6.23 -14.68 -3.68
N HIS A 25 -7.34 -14.02 -3.99
CA HIS A 25 -7.41 -12.72 -4.65
C HIS A 25 -6.52 -12.60 -5.90
N PRO A 26 -6.72 -13.43 -6.96
CA PRO A 26 -6.01 -13.23 -8.20
C PRO A 26 -6.28 -11.83 -8.76
N ILE A 27 -5.43 -11.37 -9.65
CA ILE A 27 -5.43 -9.98 -10.13
C ILE A 27 -6.81 -9.58 -10.65
N HIS A 28 -7.26 -8.37 -10.31
CA HIS A 28 -8.57 -7.78 -10.61
C HIS A 28 -9.80 -8.40 -9.93
N SER A 29 -9.64 -9.41 -9.10
CA SER A 29 -10.77 -10.03 -8.40
C SER A 29 -11.23 -9.23 -7.17
N HIS A 30 -10.30 -8.57 -6.47
CA HIS A 30 -10.56 -7.83 -5.24
C HIS A 30 -9.57 -6.68 -5.03
N THR A 31 -9.86 -5.79 -4.08
CA THR A 31 -8.94 -4.70 -3.70
C THR A 31 -7.59 -5.22 -3.21
N HIS A 32 -7.59 -6.33 -2.44
CA HIS A 32 -6.39 -6.97 -1.93
C HIS A 32 -5.56 -7.69 -2.99
N SER A 33 -6.09 -7.92 -4.21
CA SER A 33 -5.29 -8.49 -5.29
C SER A 33 -4.04 -7.66 -5.61
N TYR A 34 -4.10 -6.35 -5.45
CA TYR A 34 -2.91 -5.48 -5.61
C TYR A 34 -1.88 -5.64 -4.47
N VAL A 35 -2.33 -5.98 -3.26
CA VAL A 35 -1.47 -6.30 -2.12
C VAL A 35 -0.79 -7.64 -2.36
N HIS A 36 -1.55 -8.67 -2.77
CA HIS A 36 -1.04 -9.99 -3.10
C HIS A 36 -0.06 -9.95 -4.27
N GLU A 37 -0.33 -9.16 -5.31
CA GLU A 37 0.63 -8.94 -6.41
C GLU A 37 1.94 -8.34 -5.90
N GLY A 38 1.86 -7.34 -5.02
CA GLY A 38 3.04 -6.71 -4.41
C GLY A 38 3.89 -7.71 -3.64
N PHE A 39 3.29 -8.53 -2.79
CA PHE A 39 3.98 -9.60 -2.09
C PHE A 39 4.57 -10.64 -3.05
N ALA A 40 3.79 -11.14 -4.02
CA ALA A 40 4.26 -12.15 -4.97
C ALA A 40 5.49 -11.66 -5.76
N ARG A 41 5.48 -10.42 -6.20
CA ARG A 41 6.60 -9.78 -6.92
C ARG A 41 7.83 -9.65 -6.03
N ALA A 42 7.65 -9.17 -4.79
CA ALA A 42 8.74 -8.98 -3.86
C ALA A 42 9.39 -10.31 -3.44
N PHE A 43 8.62 -11.35 -3.14
CA PHE A 43 9.16 -12.67 -2.84
C PHE A 43 9.94 -13.27 -4.03
N ARG A 44 9.41 -13.18 -5.26
CA ARG A 44 10.14 -13.63 -6.47
C ARG A 44 11.43 -12.84 -6.66
N ARG A 45 11.44 -11.53 -6.44
CA ARG A 45 12.64 -10.69 -6.50
C ARG A 45 13.70 -11.09 -5.49
N LEU A 46 13.27 -11.59 -4.32
CA LEU A 46 14.13 -12.13 -3.28
C LEU A 46 14.58 -13.57 -3.56
N GLY A 47 14.20 -14.15 -4.68
CA GLY A 47 14.62 -15.51 -5.11
C GLY A 47 13.81 -16.65 -4.49
N ALA A 48 12.69 -16.35 -3.78
CA ALA A 48 11.84 -17.38 -3.23
C ALA A 48 10.94 -18.01 -4.30
N GLU A 49 10.82 -19.34 -4.29
CA GLU A 49 9.83 -20.05 -5.11
C GLU A 49 8.43 -19.57 -4.68
N THR A 50 7.72 -18.86 -5.57
CA THR A 50 6.47 -18.18 -5.23
C THR A 50 5.35 -18.56 -6.18
N LEU A 51 4.31 -19.20 -5.64
CA LEU A 51 3.04 -19.47 -6.31
C LEU A 51 1.98 -18.46 -5.85
N TRP A 52 1.19 -17.93 -6.76
CA TRP A 52 0.01 -17.13 -6.44
C TRP A 52 -1.22 -17.79 -7.07
N THR A 53 -2.14 -18.28 -6.24
CA THR A 53 -3.31 -19.03 -6.67
C THR A 53 -4.46 -18.91 -5.67
N ASP A 54 -5.68 -19.11 -6.15
CA ASP A 54 -6.91 -19.32 -5.37
C ASP A 54 -7.55 -20.70 -5.66
N ASP A 55 -6.90 -21.53 -6.48
CA ASP A 55 -7.38 -22.84 -6.86
C ASP A 55 -6.72 -23.94 -6.00
N ALA A 56 -7.52 -24.57 -5.12
CA ALA A 56 -7.05 -25.67 -4.27
C ALA A 56 -6.47 -26.84 -5.08
N ARG A 57 -6.91 -27.06 -6.32
CA ARG A 57 -6.38 -28.10 -7.21
C ARG A 57 -4.89 -27.88 -7.54
N ALA A 58 -4.45 -26.61 -7.55
CA ALA A 58 -3.04 -26.30 -7.76
C ALA A 58 -2.15 -26.78 -6.59
N LEU A 59 -2.73 -27.10 -5.44
CA LEU A 59 -2.01 -27.59 -4.26
C LEU A 59 -1.98 -29.10 -4.12
N VAL A 60 -2.86 -29.85 -4.82
CA VAL A 60 -3.08 -31.29 -4.62
C VAL A 60 -1.80 -32.14 -4.75
N ASN A 61 -0.91 -31.79 -5.67
CA ASN A 61 0.33 -32.51 -5.92
C ASN A 61 1.57 -31.85 -5.33
N LEU A 62 1.38 -30.82 -4.48
CA LEU A 62 2.49 -30.12 -3.86
C LEU A 62 2.77 -30.70 -2.47
N ASP A 63 4.06 -30.97 -2.21
CA ASP A 63 4.51 -31.15 -0.84
C ASP A 63 4.51 -29.77 -0.15
N LEU A 64 3.58 -29.59 0.79
CA LEU A 64 3.35 -28.31 1.47
C LEU A 64 4.23 -28.14 2.72
N ALA A 65 4.97 -29.17 3.16
CA ALA A 65 5.85 -29.04 4.32
C ALA A 65 6.85 -27.88 4.14
N GLY A 66 7.02 -27.05 5.16
CA GLY A 66 7.91 -25.89 5.12
C GLY A 66 7.42 -24.74 4.20
N THR A 67 6.13 -24.71 3.86
CA THR A 67 5.53 -23.62 3.07
C THR A 67 5.20 -22.41 3.97
N LEU A 68 5.42 -21.21 3.47
CA LEU A 68 4.87 -19.99 4.01
C LEU A 68 3.65 -19.56 3.18
N PHE A 69 2.48 -19.52 3.82
CA PHE A 69 1.25 -18.97 3.23
C PHE A 69 1.10 -17.50 3.56
N VAL A 70 0.71 -16.69 2.56
CA VAL A 70 0.31 -15.28 2.75
C VAL A 70 -1.07 -15.10 2.18
N THR A 71 -2.06 -14.70 3.00
CA THR A 71 -3.46 -14.63 2.60
C THR A 71 -4.30 -13.70 3.49
N GLU A 72 -5.53 -13.45 3.05
CA GLU A 72 -6.59 -12.85 3.86
C GLU A 72 -7.31 -13.93 4.66
N GLY A 73 -7.19 -13.86 5.99
CA GLY A 73 -7.62 -14.94 6.90
C GLY A 73 -9.12 -15.18 6.99
N GLN A 74 -9.98 -14.23 6.55
CA GLN A 74 -11.44 -14.36 6.67
C GLN A 74 -12.14 -14.88 5.41
N VAL A 75 -11.55 -14.69 4.23
CA VAL A 75 -12.29 -14.75 2.95
C VAL A 75 -12.09 -16.07 2.22
N PHE A 76 -11.04 -16.82 2.52
CA PHE A 76 -10.70 -18.04 1.78
C PHE A 76 -10.85 -19.30 2.64
N PRO A 77 -12.04 -19.93 2.64
CA PRO A 77 -12.19 -21.29 3.13
C PRO A 77 -11.31 -22.24 2.30
N GLY A 78 -10.69 -23.21 2.94
CA GLY A 78 -9.86 -24.20 2.26
C GLY A 78 -8.36 -23.89 2.25
N LEU A 79 -7.90 -22.90 2.99
CA LEU A 79 -6.48 -22.78 3.34
C LEU A 79 -6.07 -24.02 4.14
N PRO A 80 -5.09 -24.83 3.69
CA PRO A 80 -4.62 -25.97 4.46
C PRO A 80 -4.02 -25.52 5.79
N GLN A 81 -4.59 -25.95 6.92
CA GLN A 81 -4.04 -25.67 8.25
C GLN A 81 -3.13 -26.83 8.68
N ARG A 82 -1.83 -26.57 8.78
CA ARG A 82 -0.79 -27.58 9.03
C ARG A 82 0.24 -27.05 10.02
N GLN A 83 0.69 -27.88 10.95
CA GLN A 83 1.72 -27.54 11.92
C GLN A 83 3.14 -27.44 11.30
N ASP A 84 3.35 -28.00 10.12
CA ASP A 84 4.60 -27.97 9.38
C ASP A 84 4.69 -26.80 8.36
N CYS A 85 3.71 -25.87 8.40
CA CYS A 85 3.65 -24.66 7.59
C CYS A 85 3.68 -23.42 8.48
N HIS A 86 3.92 -22.25 7.86
CA HIS A 86 3.79 -20.93 8.51
C HIS A 86 2.77 -20.07 7.75
N TYR A 87 2.18 -19.11 8.44
CA TYR A 87 1.08 -18.32 7.91
C TYR A 87 1.26 -16.84 8.21
N VAL A 88 1.10 -16.00 7.20
CA VAL A 88 0.97 -14.55 7.33
C VAL A 88 -0.43 -14.17 6.89
N LEU A 89 -1.26 -13.78 7.85
CA LEU A 89 -2.69 -13.57 7.64
C LEU A 89 -3.06 -12.12 7.91
N HIS A 90 -3.67 -11.45 6.95
CA HIS A 90 -4.34 -10.17 7.18
C HIS A 90 -5.86 -10.36 7.28
N ASN A 91 -6.57 -9.45 7.97
CA ASN A 91 -7.99 -9.56 8.27
C ASN A 91 -8.34 -10.92 8.93
N VAL A 92 -7.68 -11.23 10.04
CA VAL A 92 -7.78 -12.54 10.70
C VAL A 92 -8.98 -12.59 11.62
N ASN A 93 -9.75 -13.68 11.52
CA ASN A 93 -10.57 -14.18 12.63
C ASN A 93 -9.75 -15.25 13.37
N TYR A 94 -9.28 -14.95 14.57
CA TYR A 94 -8.35 -15.80 15.33
C TYR A 94 -8.93 -17.16 15.69
N ASP A 95 -10.24 -17.26 15.93
CA ASP A 95 -10.91 -18.50 16.32
C ASP A 95 -10.74 -19.61 15.27
N GLN A 96 -10.64 -19.21 13.99
CA GLN A 96 -10.47 -20.15 12.87
C GLN A 96 -9.07 -20.78 12.80
N TYR A 97 -8.09 -20.21 13.51
CA TYR A 97 -6.68 -20.61 13.42
C TYR A 97 -6.08 -20.95 14.80
N SER A 98 -6.92 -21.22 15.79
CA SER A 98 -6.49 -21.51 17.16
C SER A 98 -5.57 -22.72 17.26
N GLU A 99 -5.80 -23.75 16.44
CA GLU A 99 -4.98 -24.98 16.43
C GLU A 99 -3.57 -24.78 15.89
N ILE A 100 -3.33 -23.72 15.11
CA ILE A 100 -2.04 -23.38 14.51
C ILE A 100 -1.58 -21.98 14.90
N ALA A 101 -2.08 -21.42 16.01
CA ALA A 101 -1.81 -20.05 16.42
C ALA A 101 -0.30 -19.74 16.58
N ASP A 102 0.49 -20.74 16.98
CA ASP A 102 1.95 -20.70 17.09
C ASP A 102 2.68 -20.64 15.73
N ARG A 103 1.97 -20.83 14.64
CA ARG A 103 2.46 -20.77 13.23
C ARG A 103 1.97 -19.54 12.48
N VAL A 104 1.13 -18.72 13.12
CA VAL A 104 0.49 -17.56 12.49
C VAL A 104 1.17 -16.27 12.92
N LEU A 105 1.53 -15.44 11.94
CA LEU A 105 1.76 -14.02 12.08
C LEU A 105 0.56 -13.27 11.50
N ALA A 106 -0.17 -12.55 12.34
CA ALA A 106 -1.24 -11.68 11.88
C ALA A 106 -0.69 -10.34 11.39
N LEU A 107 -1.24 -9.83 10.29
CA LEU A 107 -0.95 -8.47 9.81
C LEU A 107 -2.12 -7.55 10.08
N ALA A 108 -1.89 -6.45 10.77
CA ALA A 108 -2.82 -5.38 10.97
C ALA A 108 -2.33 -4.09 10.30
N VAL A 109 -3.23 -3.38 9.63
CA VAL A 109 -2.90 -2.14 8.89
C VAL A 109 -3.51 -0.90 9.54
N HIS A 110 -4.05 -1.05 10.74
CA HIS A 110 -4.67 0.00 11.54
C HIS A 110 -3.91 0.19 12.84
N ASP A 111 -3.86 1.41 13.34
CA ASP A 111 -3.16 1.77 14.59
C ASP A 111 -4.07 1.72 15.83
N ASP A 112 -5.37 1.91 15.69
CA ASP A 112 -6.29 2.00 16.84
C ASP A 112 -6.39 0.72 17.66
N SER A 113 -6.18 -0.44 17.04
CA SER A 113 -6.12 -1.72 17.75
C SER A 113 -4.96 -1.79 18.75
N VAL A 114 -3.86 -1.11 18.49
CA VAL A 114 -2.69 -1.04 19.39
C VAL A 114 -3.06 -0.33 20.69
N ARG A 115 -3.77 0.78 20.61
CA ARG A 115 -4.14 1.59 21.78
C ARG A 115 -5.17 0.92 22.67
N SER A 116 -6.18 0.26 22.08
CA SER A 116 -7.25 -0.42 22.83
C SER A 116 -6.75 -1.70 23.51
N ARG A 117 -5.81 -2.42 22.91
CA ARG A 117 -5.30 -3.70 23.43
C ARG A 117 -4.22 -3.54 24.49
N HIS A 118 -3.50 -2.43 24.50
CA HIS A 118 -2.57 -2.11 25.59
C HIS A 118 -3.29 -2.13 26.95
N ALA A 119 -4.56 -1.75 26.99
CA ALA A 119 -5.41 -1.86 28.18
C ALA A 119 -5.76 -3.31 28.58
N ALA A 120 -5.63 -4.28 27.67
CA ALA A 120 -5.95 -5.69 27.89
C ALA A 120 -4.75 -6.58 28.29
N GLY A 121 -3.58 -5.99 28.58
CA GLY A 121 -2.38 -6.73 29.02
C GLY A 121 -1.53 -7.29 27.89
N ALA A 122 -1.71 -6.86 26.65
CA ALA A 122 -0.81 -7.17 25.56
C ALA A 122 0.54 -6.46 25.73
N THR A 123 1.62 -7.11 25.29
CA THR A 123 2.94 -6.48 25.16
C THR A 123 3.07 -5.89 23.76
N ILE A 124 3.42 -4.61 23.69
CA ILE A 124 3.61 -3.90 22.42
C ILE A 124 5.06 -3.45 22.32
N GLU A 125 5.74 -3.91 21.28
CA GLU A 125 7.10 -3.53 20.92
C GLU A 125 7.06 -2.62 19.70
N LYS A 126 7.61 -1.42 19.82
CA LYS A 126 7.76 -0.48 18.70
C LYS A 126 9.03 -0.81 17.93
N LEU A 127 8.89 -1.17 16.64
CA LEU A 127 10.03 -1.43 15.76
C LEU A 127 10.51 -0.18 15.03
N ASP A 128 9.58 0.69 14.65
CA ASP A 128 9.82 2.01 14.08
C ASP A 128 8.59 2.91 14.30
N GLU A 129 8.52 4.08 13.67
CA GLU A 129 7.48 5.07 13.95
C GLU A 129 6.05 4.60 13.61
N TYR A 130 5.91 3.62 12.74
CA TYR A 130 4.64 3.12 12.22
C TYR A 130 4.53 1.60 12.18
N THR A 131 5.53 0.89 12.76
CA THR A 131 5.55 -0.57 12.81
C THR A 131 5.66 -1.05 14.25
N PHE A 132 4.74 -1.91 14.67
CA PHE A 132 4.65 -2.41 16.03
C PHE A 132 4.42 -3.92 16.01
N VAL A 133 4.96 -4.61 17.01
CA VAL A 133 4.67 -6.02 17.27
C VAL A 133 3.85 -6.13 18.55
N GLU A 134 2.70 -6.76 18.44
CA GLU A 134 1.83 -7.05 19.56
C GLU A 134 1.90 -8.53 19.89
N ARG A 135 2.09 -8.83 21.18
CA ARG A 135 2.09 -10.18 21.73
C ARG A 135 1.06 -10.27 22.84
N SER A 136 -0.01 -11.04 22.61
CA SER A 136 -1.08 -11.28 23.57
C SER A 136 -1.08 -12.76 23.95
N PRO A 137 -1.28 -13.11 25.25
CA PRO A 137 -1.35 -14.50 25.68
C PRO A 137 -2.46 -15.26 24.93
N GLY A 138 -2.11 -16.41 24.34
CA GLY A 138 -3.08 -17.27 23.64
C GLY A 138 -3.53 -16.78 22.27
N ALA A 139 -2.97 -15.69 21.75
CA ALA A 139 -3.23 -15.17 20.41
C ALA A 139 -1.98 -15.22 19.53
N PRO A 140 -2.13 -15.29 18.20
CA PRO A 140 -1.01 -15.13 17.28
C PRO A 140 -0.29 -13.79 17.48
N VAL A 141 1.02 -13.78 17.21
CA VAL A 141 1.79 -12.52 17.13
C VAL A 141 1.17 -11.64 16.05
N THR A 142 0.91 -10.38 16.37
CA THR A 142 0.37 -9.41 15.41
C THR A 142 1.44 -8.36 15.05
N LEU A 143 1.72 -8.25 13.75
CA LEU A 143 2.56 -7.20 13.20
C LEU A 143 1.69 -6.10 12.62
N HIS A 144 1.71 -4.94 13.25
CA HIS A 144 1.05 -3.74 12.77
C HIS A 144 2.00 -3.01 11.83
N GLN A 145 1.68 -3.00 10.54
CA GLN A 145 2.45 -2.27 9.52
C GLN A 145 1.55 -1.83 8.36
N PRO A 146 1.79 -0.65 7.77
CA PRO A 146 1.02 -0.21 6.61
C PRO A 146 1.35 -1.04 5.38
N TRP A 147 0.47 -1.00 4.37
CA TRP A 147 0.78 -1.51 3.03
C TRP A 147 1.97 -0.74 2.42
N ALA A 148 2.34 -1.09 1.20
CA ALA A 148 3.50 -0.55 0.51
C ALA A 148 3.17 -0.22 -0.96
N THR A 149 4.15 0.34 -1.68
CA THR A 149 4.09 0.39 -3.14
C THR A 149 4.37 -0.99 -3.74
N ASP A 150 3.77 -1.26 -4.90
CA ASP A 150 4.02 -2.46 -5.70
C ASP A 150 5.25 -2.34 -6.62
N LEU A 151 5.94 -1.18 -6.63
CA LEU A 151 7.25 -1.07 -7.26
C LEU A 151 8.31 -1.79 -6.42
N LEU A 152 9.17 -2.55 -7.10
CA LEU A 152 10.39 -3.06 -6.51
C LEU A 152 11.43 -1.92 -6.40
N PRO A 153 12.40 -2.01 -5.48
CA PRO A 153 13.39 -0.93 -5.31
C PRO A 153 14.15 -0.54 -6.58
N ASP A 154 14.38 -1.48 -7.49
CA ASP A 154 15.08 -1.27 -8.77
C ASP A 154 14.16 -0.81 -9.92
N GLU A 155 12.87 -0.66 -9.70
CA GLU A 155 11.90 -0.15 -10.69
C GLU A 155 11.59 1.35 -10.55
N PHE A 156 12.18 2.00 -9.56
CA PHE A 156 11.99 3.45 -9.37
C PHE A 156 12.71 4.22 -10.48
N ASP A 157 11.92 5.03 -11.18
CA ASP A 157 12.40 5.90 -12.23
C ASP A 157 12.42 7.34 -11.70
N PHE A 158 13.60 7.84 -11.36
CA PHE A 158 13.79 9.19 -10.84
C PHE A 158 13.87 10.26 -11.94
N ASP A 159 13.91 9.85 -13.21
CA ASP A 159 13.81 10.77 -14.34
C ASP A 159 12.36 10.99 -14.78
N VAL A 160 11.48 11.19 -13.80
CA VAL A 160 10.08 11.45 -14.04
C VAL A 160 9.85 12.80 -14.69
N SER A 161 9.05 12.83 -15.73
CA SER A 161 8.56 14.06 -16.32
C SER A 161 7.58 14.74 -15.38
N LEU A 162 7.91 15.98 -15.00
CA LEU A 162 6.95 16.81 -14.26
C LEU A 162 5.79 17.22 -15.16
N PRO A 163 4.59 17.42 -14.59
CA PRO A 163 3.48 17.96 -15.34
C PRO A 163 3.87 19.35 -15.86
N GLU A 164 3.45 19.65 -17.09
CA GLU A 164 3.71 20.98 -17.63
C GLU A 164 2.98 22.08 -16.84
N PRO A 165 3.51 23.33 -16.82
CA PRO A 165 2.89 24.45 -16.14
C PRO A 165 1.44 24.64 -16.59
N TRP A 166 0.52 24.72 -15.64
CA TRP A 166 -0.84 25.11 -15.93
C TRP A 166 -0.91 26.63 -16.04
N PRO A 167 -1.34 27.19 -17.19
CA PRO A 167 -1.41 28.64 -17.36
C PRO A 167 -2.31 29.31 -16.33
N ARG A 168 -1.86 30.34 -15.67
CA ARG A 168 -2.68 31.13 -14.71
C ARG A 168 -3.71 32.00 -15.41
N SER A 169 -3.56 32.28 -16.71
CA SER A 169 -4.50 33.10 -17.46
C SER A 169 -5.58 32.24 -18.14
N LYS A 170 -6.82 32.78 -18.18
CA LYS A 170 -7.94 32.09 -18.87
C LYS A 170 -7.62 31.81 -20.34
N VAL A 171 -6.98 32.75 -21.03
CA VAL A 171 -6.62 32.64 -22.45
C VAL A 171 -5.55 31.56 -22.66
N GLY A 172 -4.47 31.56 -21.85
CA GLY A 172 -3.43 30.55 -21.92
C GLY A 172 -3.97 29.14 -21.59
N SER A 173 -4.88 29.03 -20.64
CA SER A 173 -5.55 27.76 -20.32
C SER A 173 -6.37 27.26 -21.49
N TRP A 174 -7.14 28.12 -22.15
CA TRP A 174 -7.97 27.74 -23.29
C TRP A 174 -7.16 27.26 -24.50
N ILE A 175 -6.08 27.97 -24.86
CA ILE A 175 -5.17 27.58 -25.95
C ILE A 175 -4.56 26.21 -25.67
N ARG A 176 -4.14 25.96 -24.43
CA ARG A 176 -3.55 24.70 -24.02
C ARG A 176 -4.54 23.54 -24.09
N VAL A 177 -5.75 23.71 -23.52
CA VAL A 177 -6.81 22.68 -23.59
C VAL A 177 -7.10 22.24 -25.02
N ARG A 178 -7.07 23.15 -25.98
CA ARG A 178 -7.23 22.81 -27.40
C ARG A 178 -6.10 21.94 -27.95
N ARG A 179 -4.87 22.08 -27.45
CA ARG A 179 -3.70 21.35 -27.97
C ARG A 179 -3.47 20.01 -27.27
N THR A 180 -3.65 19.94 -25.94
CA THR A 180 -3.24 18.76 -25.12
C THR A 180 -4.37 18.19 -24.29
N GLY A 181 -5.56 18.81 -24.34
CA GLY A 181 -6.67 18.52 -23.43
C GLY A 181 -6.46 19.10 -22.02
N PRO A 182 -7.51 19.08 -21.18
CA PRO A 182 -7.41 19.58 -19.81
C PRO A 182 -6.44 18.72 -18.97
N PRO A 183 -5.70 19.33 -18.03
CA PRO A 183 -4.91 18.59 -17.06
C PRO A 183 -5.84 17.69 -16.25
N ARG A 184 -5.25 16.64 -15.66
CA ARG A 184 -6.04 15.62 -14.97
C ARG A 184 -5.56 15.46 -13.54
N ALA A 185 -6.51 15.44 -12.62
CA ALA A 185 -6.33 14.82 -11.31
C ALA A 185 -6.83 13.36 -11.42
N VAL A 186 -5.98 12.39 -11.08
CA VAL A 186 -6.30 10.98 -11.32
C VAL A 186 -6.50 10.26 -10.00
N TRP A 187 -7.62 9.56 -9.91
CA TRP A 187 -7.94 8.64 -8.83
C TRP A 187 -8.07 7.21 -9.37
N VAL A 188 -7.28 6.30 -8.84
CA VAL A 188 -7.41 4.86 -9.11
C VAL A 188 -7.83 4.15 -7.82
N GLY A 189 -8.92 3.43 -7.88
CA GLY A 189 -9.51 2.71 -6.76
C GLY A 189 -10.98 3.04 -6.54
N THR A 190 -11.56 2.50 -5.49
CA THR A 190 -12.97 2.72 -5.16
C THR A 190 -13.19 4.12 -4.60
N ILE A 191 -14.28 4.75 -4.98
CA ILE A 191 -14.92 5.87 -4.31
C ILE A 191 -16.27 5.32 -3.86
N GLY A 192 -16.49 5.30 -2.56
CA GLY A 192 -17.66 4.67 -1.95
C GLY A 192 -18.39 5.59 -0.96
N ARG A 193 -19.66 5.27 -0.71
CA ARG A 193 -20.48 5.84 0.35
C ARG A 193 -20.53 4.90 1.56
N GLY A 194 -21.12 5.36 2.66
CA GLY A 194 -21.27 4.62 3.89
C GLY A 194 -20.04 4.70 4.79
N GLU A 195 -20.03 3.92 5.84
CA GLU A 195 -19.05 3.97 6.93
C GLU A 195 -17.59 3.92 6.44
N TYR A 196 -17.28 3.00 5.54
CA TYR A 196 -15.92 2.81 4.98
C TYR A 196 -15.68 3.65 3.70
N GLY A 197 -16.61 4.54 3.37
CA GLY A 197 -16.55 5.35 2.16
C GLY A 197 -15.65 6.57 2.30
N ASN A 198 -15.44 7.26 1.18
CA ASN A 198 -14.63 8.47 1.10
C ASN A 198 -15.24 9.51 0.14
N THR A 199 -16.51 9.34 -0.21
CA THR A 199 -17.18 10.23 -1.16
C THR A 199 -17.28 11.65 -0.64
N GLU A 200 -17.53 11.82 0.66
CA GLU A 200 -17.70 13.12 1.29
C GLU A 200 -16.41 13.93 1.24
N GLU A 201 -15.28 13.29 1.47
CA GLU A 201 -13.95 13.94 1.47
C GLU A 201 -13.43 14.17 0.04
N ILE A 202 -13.83 13.33 -0.93
CA ILE A 202 -13.41 13.51 -2.32
C ILE A 202 -14.20 14.58 -3.04
N GLU A 203 -15.46 14.81 -2.69
CA GLU A 203 -16.33 15.70 -3.44
C GLU A 203 -15.89 17.19 -3.40
N PRO A 204 -15.41 17.77 -2.27
CA PRO A 204 -14.83 19.11 -2.28
C PRO A 204 -13.61 19.21 -3.19
N PHE A 205 -12.72 18.20 -3.18
CA PHE A 205 -11.58 18.15 -4.10
C PHE A 205 -12.01 18.12 -5.58
N ARG A 206 -13.06 17.37 -5.91
CA ARG A 206 -13.62 17.33 -7.29
C ARG A 206 -14.17 18.66 -7.74
N ARG A 207 -14.89 19.36 -6.85
CA ARG A 207 -15.42 20.71 -7.15
C ARG A 207 -14.28 21.69 -7.37
N ALA A 208 -13.25 21.67 -6.54
CA ALA A 208 -12.05 22.50 -6.70
C ALA A 208 -11.31 22.16 -8.02
N CYS A 209 -11.21 20.89 -8.40
CA CYS A 209 -10.69 20.51 -9.71
C CYS A 209 -11.46 21.20 -10.84
N ALA A 210 -12.79 21.13 -10.83
CA ALA A 210 -13.63 21.76 -11.84
C ALA A 210 -13.46 23.28 -11.87
N ALA A 211 -13.43 23.94 -10.72
CA ALA A 211 -13.19 25.38 -10.59
C ALA A 211 -11.80 25.78 -11.10
N GLY A 212 -10.76 24.94 -10.87
CA GLY A 212 -9.38 25.12 -11.35
C GLY A 212 -9.15 24.68 -12.81
N GLY A 213 -10.17 24.25 -13.53
CA GLY A 213 -10.03 23.78 -14.93
C GLY A 213 -9.28 22.44 -15.05
N VAL A 214 -9.26 21.66 -14.00
CA VAL A 214 -8.62 20.32 -13.94
C VAL A 214 -9.70 19.25 -14.05
N ARG A 215 -9.54 18.30 -14.94
CA ARG A 215 -10.48 17.19 -15.08
C ARG A 215 -10.19 16.13 -14.02
N PHE A 216 -11.14 15.84 -13.13
CA PHE A 216 -11.06 14.69 -12.23
C PHE A 216 -11.35 13.41 -12.98
N LEU A 217 -10.41 12.47 -13.02
CA LEU A 217 -10.51 11.19 -13.69
C LEU A 217 -10.51 10.05 -12.67
N HIS A 218 -11.64 9.36 -12.53
CA HIS A 218 -11.76 8.17 -11.71
C HIS A 218 -11.65 6.90 -12.57
N ARG A 219 -10.85 5.92 -12.10
CA ARG A 219 -10.72 4.59 -12.72
C ARG A 219 -10.72 3.50 -11.65
N ARG A 220 -11.27 2.35 -12.01
CA ARG A 220 -11.27 1.12 -11.18
C ARG A 220 -10.75 -0.04 -12.01
N SER A 221 -10.29 -1.08 -11.35
CA SER A 221 -9.89 -2.37 -11.95
C SER A 221 -8.96 -2.17 -13.17
N VAL A 222 -7.90 -1.39 -12.98
CA VAL A 222 -6.87 -1.20 -13.99
C VAL A 222 -5.66 -2.06 -13.66
N ASP A 223 -5.02 -2.62 -14.68
CA ASP A 223 -3.75 -3.32 -14.51
C ASP A 223 -2.64 -2.37 -14.05
N ARG A 224 -1.55 -2.95 -13.53
CA ARG A 224 -0.43 -2.20 -12.98
C ARG A 224 0.19 -1.23 -13.99
N ALA A 225 0.44 -1.66 -15.22
CA ALA A 225 1.09 -0.83 -16.24
C ALA A 225 0.23 0.39 -16.58
N ARG A 226 -1.07 0.17 -16.71
CA ARG A 226 -2.06 1.23 -16.94
C ARG A 226 -2.18 2.17 -15.73
N HIS A 227 -2.14 1.62 -14.51
CA HIS A 227 -2.15 2.43 -13.28
C HIS A 227 -0.94 3.39 -13.26
N ILE A 228 0.27 2.86 -13.45
CA ILE A 228 1.51 3.65 -13.52
C ILE A 228 1.38 4.74 -14.61
N ALA A 229 0.95 4.36 -15.81
CA ALA A 229 0.80 5.30 -16.92
C ALA A 229 -0.23 6.41 -16.66
N LEU A 230 -1.35 6.08 -15.99
CA LEU A 230 -2.37 7.06 -15.61
C LEU A 230 -1.83 8.07 -14.60
N ILE A 231 -1.14 7.59 -13.55
CA ILE A 231 -0.56 8.48 -12.54
C ILE A 231 0.56 9.32 -13.15
N ARG A 232 1.49 8.72 -13.89
CA ARG A 232 2.59 9.47 -14.57
C ARG A 232 2.13 10.59 -15.51
N ARG A 233 0.94 10.44 -16.11
CA ARG A 233 0.35 11.45 -17.00
C ARG A 233 -0.57 12.42 -16.30
N SER A 234 -0.82 12.27 -15.01
CA SER A 234 -1.67 13.18 -14.25
C SER A 234 -0.93 14.46 -13.87
N LEU A 235 -1.68 15.52 -13.60
CA LEU A 235 -1.17 16.71 -12.90
C LEU A 235 -1.09 16.42 -11.40
N LEU A 236 -2.15 15.83 -10.83
CA LEU A 236 -2.30 15.50 -9.41
C LEU A 236 -2.78 14.06 -9.26
N ALA A 237 -2.36 13.41 -8.16
CA ALA A 237 -2.78 12.08 -7.76
C ALA A 237 -3.02 12.05 -6.24
N PRO A 238 -4.22 12.45 -5.76
CA PRO A 238 -4.47 12.56 -4.32
C PRO A 238 -4.60 11.19 -3.63
N ALA A 239 -4.19 11.13 -2.37
CA ALA A 239 -4.45 10.03 -1.45
C ALA A 239 -5.41 10.50 -0.34
N ILE A 240 -6.65 10.83 -0.73
CA ILE A 240 -7.71 11.24 0.19
C ILE A 240 -8.30 9.99 0.85
N VAL A 241 -8.45 10.06 2.16
CA VAL A 241 -9.04 9.00 2.99
C VAL A 241 -10.38 9.46 3.55
N GLY A 242 -11.30 8.52 3.77
CA GLY A 242 -12.59 8.78 4.36
C GLY A 242 -12.53 8.85 5.89
N ARG A 243 -13.64 9.24 6.50
CA ARG A 243 -13.76 9.47 7.94
C ARG A 243 -13.32 8.25 8.76
N TRP A 244 -13.82 7.07 8.45
CA TRP A 244 -13.43 5.84 9.15
C TRP A 244 -11.91 5.62 9.10
N GLN A 245 -11.29 5.81 7.93
CA GLN A 245 -9.86 5.66 7.76
C GLN A 245 -9.05 6.70 8.56
N LEU A 246 -9.59 7.92 8.72
CA LEU A 246 -8.98 8.95 9.57
C LEU A 246 -9.07 8.58 11.05
N GLU A 247 -10.22 8.12 11.50
CA GLU A 247 -10.47 7.73 12.90
C GLU A 247 -9.62 6.51 13.31
N HIS A 248 -9.31 5.60 12.37
CA HIS A 248 -8.58 4.36 12.60
C HIS A 248 -7.10 4.40 12.17
N ALA A 249 -6.56 5.57 11.90
CA ALA A 249 -5.18 5.76 11.44
C ALA A 249 -4.78 4.86 10.24
N TYR A 250 -5.74 4.55 9.36
CA TYR A 250 -5.49 3.67 8.21
C TYR A 250 -4.62 4.34 7.15
N LEU A 251 -3.58 3.64 6.73
CA LEU A 251 -2.59 4.10 5.75
C LEU A 251 -2.75 3.36 4.41
N PRO A 252 -3.52 3.88 3.45
CA PRO A 252 -3.75 3.20 2.18
C PRO A 252 -2.50 3.17 1.32
N CYS A 253 -2.29 2.06 0.60
CA CYS A 253 -1.16 1.91 -0.33
C CYS A 253 -1.09 2.98 -1.43
N ARG A 254 -2.19 3.71 -1.65
CA ARG A 254 -2.29 4.74 -2.69
C ARG A 254 -1.25 5.85 -2.55
N ILE A 255 -0.93 6.29 -1.32
CA ILE A 255 0.07 7.34 -1.12
C ILE A 255 1.44 6.89 -1.63
N TYR A 256 1.87 5.68 -1.25
CA TYR A 256 3.14 5.12 -1.68
C TYR A 256 3.20 4.89 -3.19
N LYS A 257 2.11 4.39 -3.78
CA LYS A 257 2.00 4.16 -5.23
C LYS A 257 2.08 5.47 -6.01
N ASN A 258 1.31 6.48 -5.62
CA ASN A 258 1.30 7.76 -6.32
C ASN A 258 2.68 8.42 -6.31
N ILE A 259 3.37 8.39 -5.16
CA ILE A 259 4.74 8.90 -5.03
C ILE A 259 5.71 8.08 -5.89
N SER A 260 5.71 6.76 -5.76
CA SER A 260 6.62 5.88 -6.49
C SER A 260 6.44 5.95 -8.00
N TYR A 261 5.22 6.26 -8.46
CA TYR A 261 4.91 6.46 -9.87
C TYR A 261 5.26 7.87 -10.38
N GLY A 262 5.84 8.73 -9.53
CA GLY A 262 6.36 10.04 -9.90
C GLY A 262 5.34 11.17 -9.79
N ARG A 263 4.47 11.13 -8.79
CA ARG A 263 3.60 12.26 -8.44
C ARG A 263 3.74 12.63 -6.98
N LEU A 264 3.64 13.95 -6.74
CA LEU A 264 3.77 14.51 -5.40
C LEU A 264 2.77 13.85 -4.45
N GLY A 265 3.27 13.42 -3.30
CA GLY A 265 2.46 12.89 -2.21
C GLY A 265 1.59 13.97 -1.60
N MET A 266 0.27 13.74 -1.59
CA MET A 266 -0.71 14.67 -1.08
C MET A 266 -1.88 13.94 -0.42
N THR A 267 -2.33 14.42 0.74
CA THR A 267 -3.31 13.73 1.58
C THR A 267 -4.09 14.67 2.51
N ASN A 268 -5.27 14.21 2.96
CA ASN A 268 -6.04 14.84 4.05
C ASN A 268 -5.83 14.13 5.40
N SER A 269 -4.91 13.19 5.49
CA SER A 269 -4.65 12.41 6.71
C SER A 269 -3.38 12.89 7.42
N PRO A 270 -3.48 13.33 8.69
CA PRO A 270 -2.30 13.64 9.51
C PRO A 270 -1.45 12.39 9.79
N TRP A 271 -2.07 11.20 9.82
CA TRP A 271 -1.38 9.93 10.01
C TRP A 271 -0.43 9.62 8.85
N ILE A 272 -0.89 9.87 7.60
CA ILE A 272 -0.04 9.71 6.41
C ILE A 272 1.11 10.71 6.44
N GLN A 273 0.84 11.96 6.84
CA GLN A 273 1.90 12.95 7.00
C GLN A 273 2.96 12.50 8.01
N GLY A 274 2.52 11.96 9.15
CA GLY A 274 3.40 11.59 10.26
C GLY A 274 4.34 10.41 10.02
N ILE A 275 4.13 9.63 8.95
CA ILE A 275 5.00 8.48 8.63
C ILE A 275 6.13 8.80 7.67
N PHE A 276 6.16 9.99 7.10
CA PHE A 276 7.20 10.42 6.18
C PHE A 276 8.15 11.39 6.88
N ASP A 277 9.45 11.18 6.71
CA ASP A 277 10.49 12.13 7.11
C ASP A 277 10.56 13.28 6.10
N SER A 278 10.29 13.00 4.82
CA SER A 278 10.16 14.01 3.77
C SER A 278 8.82 14.73 3.86
N GLU A 279 8.80 15.99 3.44
CA GLU A 279 7.57 16.78 3.46
C GLU A 279 6.49 16.17 2.55
N ILE A 280 5.31 15.89 3.14
CA ILE A 280 4.10 15.47 2.43
C ILE A 280 3.11 16.63 2.43
N LEU A 281 2.49 16.89 1.29
CA LEU A 281 1.48 17.92 1.19
C LEU A 281 0.21 17.50 1.94
N TYR A 282 0.00 18.07 3.11
CA TYR A 282 -1.14 17.80 3.97
C TYR A 282 -2.06 19.01 4.09
N ARG A 283 -3.36 18.78 3.93
CA ARG A 283 -4.44 19.71 4.33
C ARG A 283 -5.64 18.85 4.76
N SER A 284 -6.21 19.13 5.91
CA SER A 284 -7.42 18.44 6.41
C SER A 284 -8.64 18.73 5.52
N ASP A 285 -8.78 19.96 5.03
CA ASP A 285 -9.75 20.32 4.00
C ASP A 285 -9.24 19.91 2.62
N THR A 286 -10.06 19.20 1.86
CA THR A 286 -9.65 18.65 0.56
C THR A 286 -9.79 19.63 -0.59
N GLU A 287 -10.57 20.69 -0.46
CA GLU A 287 -10.56 21.84 -1.39
C GLU A 287 -9.24 22.61 -1.25
N ASP A 288 -8.82 22.91 -0.01
CA ASP A 288 -7.52 23.52 0.28
C ASP A 288 -6.35 22.64 -0.16
N LEU A 289 -6.50 21.31 -0.04
CA LEU A 289 -5.53 20.35 -0.55
C LEU A 289 -5.32 20.52 -2.04
N PHE A 290 -6.40 20.67 -2.82
CA PHE A 290 -6.30 20.91 -4.27
C PHE A 290 -5.53 22.19 -4.58
N TRP A 291 -5.90 23.32 -3.96
CA TRP A 291 -5.27 24.61 -4.25
C TRP A 291 -3.79 24.64 -3.85
N SER A 292 -3.47 24.07 -2.69
CA SER A 292 -2.08 23.87 -2.28
C SER A 292 -1.32 23.01 -3.27
N ALA A 293 -1.90 21.88 -3.69
CA ALA A 293 -1.26 20.96 -4.62
C ALA A 293 -0.98 21.59 -6.00
N MET A 294 -1.85 22.47 -6.47
CA MET A 294 -1.60 23.22 -7.71
C MET A 294 -0.35 24.09 -7.64
N SER A 295 0.00 24.60 -6.47
CA SER A 295 1.20 25.41 -6.25
C SER A 295 2.47 24.56 -6.22
N PHE A 296 2.41 23.34 -5.69
CA PHE A 296 3.55 22.43 -5.48
C PHE A 296 3.66 21.32 -6.53
N ALA A 297 2.70 21.16 -7.46
CA ALA A 297 2.66 20.04 -8.41
C ALA A 297 3.93 19.84 -9.26
N ARG A 298 4.84 20.83 -9.26
CA ARG A 298 6.11 20.83 -10.01
C ARG A 298 7.33 20.95 -9.10
N ASP A 299 7.17 20.79 -7.81
CA ASP A 299 8.29 20.77 -6.87
C ASP A 299 9.07 19.45 -7.03
N ARG A 300 10.07 19.48 -7.94
CA ARG A 300 10.90 18.30 -8.22
C ARG A 300 11.74 17.89 -7.00
N PRO A 301 12.40 18.80 -6.26
CA PRO A 301 13.12 18.45 -5.06
C PRO A 301 12.26 17.68 -4.05
N MET A 302 11.06 18.19 -3.71
CA MET A 302 10.12 17.53 -2.82
C MET A 302 9.70 16.16 -3.35
N LEU A 303 9.32 16.05 -4.62
CA LEU A 303 8.95 14.77 -5.22
C LEU A 303 10.07 13.74 -5.13
N LEU A 304 11.31 14.13 -5.47
CA LEU A 304 12.45 13.21 -5.45
C LEU A 304 12.81 12.77 -4.02
N ALA A 305 12.66 13.65 -3.02
CA ALA A 305 12.85 13.28 -1.62
C ALA A 305 11.83 12.22 -1.21
N GLN A 306 10.54 12.45 -1.49
CA GLN A 306 9.46 11.50 -1.23
C GLN A 306 9.68 10.15 -1.95
N MET A 307 10.09 10.18 -3.22
CA MET A 307 10.35 8.95 -4.00
C MET A 307 11.51 8.14 -3.41
N LYS A 308 12.59 8.79 -2.99
CA LYS A 308 13.74 8.13 -2.33
C LYS A 308 13.31 7.48 -1.02
N GLU A 309 12.51 8.17 -0.23
CA GLU A 309 12.00 7.64 1.02
C GLU A 309 11.09 6.42 0.80
N VAL A 310 10.14 6.50 -0.16
CA VAL A 310 9.29 5.36 -0.51
C VAL A 310 10.12 4.18 -1.00
N GLN A 311 11.14 4.41 -1.83
CA GLN A 311 12.06 3.35 -2.28
C GLN A 311 12.79 2.68 -1.12
N ALA A 312 13.27 3.46 -0.17
CA ALA A 312 14.09 2.97 0.94
C ALA A 312 13.26 2.24 2.01
N ARG A 313 12.01 2.69 2.28
CA ARG A 313 11.26 2.30 3.47
C ARG A 313 9.87 1.72 3.21
N HIS A 314 9.27 1.94 2.04
CA HIS A 314 7.85 1.65 1.79
C HIS A 314 7.59 0.77 0.56
N THR A 315 8.49 -0.19 0.31
CA THR A 315 8.28 -1.26 -0.68
C THR A 315 7.82 -2.55 0.01
N PHE A 316 7.23 -3.50 -0.75
CA PHE A 316 6.90 -4.81 -0.19
C PHE A 316 8.14 -5.61 0.24
N VAL A 317 9.34 -5.30 -0.29
CA VAL A 317 10.59 -5.89 0.21
C VAL A 317 10.82 -5.50 1.68
N ASN A 318 10.60 -4.24 2.04
CA ASN A 318 10.71 -3.78 3.43
C ASN A 318 9.64 -4.42 4.34
N ARG A 319 8.42 -4.63 3.83
CA ARG A 319 7.36 -5.32 4.58
C ARG A 319 7.70 -6.79 4.86
N ILE A 320 8.24 -7.49 3.85
CA ILE A 320 8.68 -8.87 3.99
C ILE A 320 9.82 -8.99 5.01
N GLU A 321 10.73 -8.05 5.04
CA GLU A 321 11.81 -8.02 6.03
C GLU A 321 11.25 -8.02 7.46
N ARG A 322 10.29 -7.13 7.76
CA ARG A 322 9.62 -7.08 9.08
C ARG A 322 8.81 -8.35 9.36
N ILE A 323 8.11 -8.88 8.36
CA ILE A 323 7.40 -10.15 8.47
C ILE A 323 8.35 -11.27 8.90
N VAL A 324 9.47 -11.43 8.20
CA VAL A 324 10.44 -12.51 8.47
C VAL A 324 11.14 -12.35 9.83
N GLU A 325 11.30 -11.13 10.32
CA GLU A 325 11.80 -10.83 11.67
C GLU A 325 10.81 -11.27 12.77
N CYS A 326 9.51 -11.19 12.50
CA CYS A 326 8.44 -11.44 13.47
C CYS A 326 7.81 -12.83 13.37
N LEU A 327 8.06 -13.57 12.27
CA LEU A 327 7.52 -14.92 12.11
C LEU A 327 8.02 -15.85 13.22
N PRO A 328 7.10 -16.62 13.82
CA PRO A 328 7.42 -17.60 14.85
C PRO A 328 8.32 -18.73 14.37
#